data_4a82771dd1c7ce326b5a8d9c0a61a995
#
_entry.id   4a82771dd1c7ce326b5a8d9c0a61a995
#
_cell.length_a   1.000
_cell.length_b   1.000
_cell.length_c   1.000
_cell.angle_alpha   90.00
_cell.angle_beta   90.00
_cell.angle_gamma   90.00
#
_symmetry.space_group_name_H-M   'P 1'
#
loop_
_entity.id
_entity.type
_entity.pdbx_description
1 polymer ?
#
loop_
_entity_poly.entity_id
_entity_poly.type
_entity_poly.pdbx_seq_one_letter_code
_entity_poly.pdbx_strand_id
1 'polypeptide(L)'
;MRIIKSGTKQTKKASVDYFTGTVWQDPIIVAPEPAQVRAISVSFEPGARTAWHSHPLGQTLHVTSGVGLVGLRNEKPQFIRPGDSVWIPPNQEHWHGATAKNSMTHIAIQEALNGKHITWLEHVLDQDYFIYE
;
A
#
# COMPACT_ATOMS: atom_id res chain seq x y z
N MET A 1 -22.80 -15.17 -7.32
CA MET A 1 -22.44 -13.74 -7.42
C MET A 1 -22.58 -13.11 -6.04
N ARG A 2 -21.65 -12.23 -5.68
CA ARG A 2 -21.66 -11.51 -4.40
C ARG A 2 -21.41 -10.04 -4.64
N ILE A 3 -22.26 -9.19 -4.07
CA ILE A 3 -22.09 -7.73 -4.13
C ILE A 3 -21.78 -7.23 -2.73
N ILE A 4 -20.61 -6.62 -2.57
CA ILE A 4 -20.22 -5.98 -1.31
C ILE A 4 -20.59 -4.51 -1.46
N LYS A 5 -21.65 -4.09 -0.80
CA LYS A 5 -22.17 -2.73 -0.93
C LYS A 5 -21.21 -1.73 -0.29
N SER A 6 -21.08 -0.56 -0.93
CA SER A 6 -20.31 0.56 -0.37
C SER A 6 -20.86 0.95 1.01
N GLY A 7 -19.95 1.24 1.94
CA GLY A 7 -20.31 1.67 3.29
C GLY A 7 -20.69 0.56 4.26
N THR A 8 -20.67 -0.71 3.83
CA THR A 8 -21.01 -1.83 4.72
C THR A 8 -19.82 -2.37 5.53
N LYS A 9 -18.60 -2.02 5.13
CA LYS A 9 -17.39 -2.37 5.87
C LYS A 9 -16.82 -1.12 6.53
N GLN A 10 -16.37 -1.27 7.77
CA GLN A 10 -15.82 -0.16 8.52
C GLN A 10 -14.43 0.24 8.01
N THR A 11 -14.21 1.54 7.85
CA THR A 11 -12.87 2.09 7.66
C THR A 11 -12.04 1.85 8.92
N LYS A 12 -10.83 1.36 8.76
CA LYS A 12 -9.92 1.07 9.87
C LYS A 12 -8.68 1.93 9.80
N LYS A 13 -8.22 2.37 10.97
CA LYS A 13 -6.91 2.99 11.09
C LYS A 13 -5.84 1.91 11.06
N ALA A 14 -4.84 2.09 10.20
CA ALA A 14 -3.74 1.13 10.07
C ALA A 14 -2.87 1.10 11.33
N SER A 15 -2.31 -0.08 11.62
CA SER A 15 -1.47 -0.30 12.80
C SER A 15 -0.17 0.49 12.74
N VAL A 16 0.20 1.10 13.85
CA VAL A 16 1.50 1.77 14.01
C VAL A 16 2.68 0.81 13.93
N ASP A 17 2.45 -0.49 14.06
CA ASP A 17 3.50 -1.52 13.92
C ASP A 17 4.03 -1.58 12.48
N TYR A 18 3.19 -1.24 11.50
CA TYR A 18 3.50 -1.40 10.07
C TYR A 18 3.36 -0.11 9.25
N PHE A 19 2.98 0.99 9.89
CA PHE A 19 2.78 2.28 9.23
C PHE A 19 3.32 3.41 10.09
N THR A 20 3.95 4.39 9.45
CA THR A 20 4.32 5.67 10.05
C THR A 20 3.28 6.70 9.66
N GLY A 21 2.84 7.52 10.61
CA GLY A 21 1.78 8.51 10.39
C GLY A 21 0.38 7.89 10.38
N THR A 22 -0.60 8.67 9.95
CA THR A 22 -2.00 8.24 9.94
C THR A 22 -2.40 7.71 8.57
N VAL A 23 -2.88 6.47 8.56
CA VAL A 23 -3.28 5.75 7.36
C VAL A 23 -4.64 5.09 7.60
N TRP A 24 -5.54 5.21 6.63
CA TRP A 24 -6.89 4.66 6.68
C TRP A 24 -7.03 3.54 5.65
N GLN A 25 -7.70 2.47 6.05
CA GLN A 25 -7.87 1.27 5.22
C GLN A 25 -9.35 0.97 5.02
N ASP A 26 -9.75 0.84 3.75
CA ASP A 26 -11.10 0.44 3.35
C ASP A 26 -11.02 -0.85 2.54
N PRO A 27 -11.40 -2.01 3.11
CA PRO A 27 -11.37 -3.28 2.38
C PRO A 27 -12.26 -3.26 1.15
N ILE A 28 -11.75 -3.80 0.04
CA ILE A 28 -12.51 -3.97 -1.21
C ILE A 28 -12.98 -5.42 -1.32
N ILE A 29 -12.05 -6.36 -1.32
CA ILE A 29 -12.36 -7.78 -1.43
C ILE A 29 -11.25 -8.65 -0.82
N VAL A 30 -11.65 -9.69 -0.14
CA VAL A 30 -10.85 -10.90 0.08
C VAL A 30 -11.63 -11.99 -0.62
N ALA A 31 -11.20 -12.35 -1.83
CA ALA A 31 -11.96 -13.29 -2.63
C ALA A 31 -12.02 -14.66 -1.97
N PRO A 32 -13.18 -15.36 -2.04
CA PRO A 32 -13.29 -16.67 -1.45
C PRO A 32 -12.46 -17.70 -2.23
N GLU A 33 -11.95 -18.69 -1.52
CA GLU A 33 -11.21 -19.79 -2.15
C GLU A 33 -12.04 -20.46 -3.27
N PRO A 34 -11.38 -20.91 -4.35
CA PRO A 34 -9.93 -21.05 -4.55
C PRO A 34 -9.23 -19.77 -5.05
N ALA A 35 -9.94 -18.67 -5.22
CA ALA A 35 -9.31 -17.40 -5.57
C ALA A 35 -8.41 -16.90 -4.43
N GLN A 36 -7.33 -16.22 -4.78
CA GLN A 36 -6.33 -15.76 -3.81
C GLN A 36 -6.17 -14.25 -3.79
N VAL A 37 -6.94 -13.54 -4.61
CA VAL A 37 -6.81 -12.08 -4.74
C VAL A 37 -7.41 -11.35 -3.55
N ARG A 38 -6.69 -10.31 -3.12
CA ARG A 38 -7.13 -9.35 -2.10
C ARG A 38 -6.93 -7.94 -2.64
N ALA A 39 -7.88 -7.06 -2.35
CA ALA A 39 -7.79 -5.66 -2.72
C ALA A 39 -8.27 -4.78 -1.57
N ILE A 40 -7.59 -3.66 -1.39
CA ILE A 40 -7.88 -2.70 -0.34
C ILE A 40 -7.58 -1.28 -0.83
N SER A 41 -8.42 -0.33 -0.47
CA SER A 41 -8.13 1.09 -0.66
C SER A 41 -7.42 1.62 0.57
N VAL A 42 -6.29 2.29 0.36
CA VAL A 42 -5.44 2.80 1.45
C VAL A 42 -5.22 4.28 1.25
N SER A 43 -5.58 5.07 2.26
CA SER A 43 -5.46 6.53 2.24
C SER A 43 -4.42 6.97 3.25
N PHE A 44 -3.38 7.64 2.75
CA PHE A 44 -2.25 8.12 3.54
C PHE A 44 -2.40 9.63 3.75
N GLU A 45 -2.36 10.08 4.99
CA GLU A 45 -2.25 11.50 5.28
C GLU A 45 -0.84 12.00 4.94
N PRO A 46 -0.61 13.33 4.78
CA PRO A 46 0.73 13.84 4.45
C PRO A 46 1.80 13.31 5.39
N GLY A 47 2.90 12.81 4.82
CA GLY A 47 4.01 12.23 5.57
C GLY A 47 3.85 10.77 5.94
N ALA A 48 2.64 10.21 5.80
CA ALA A 48 2.38 8.83 6.17
C ALA A 48 2.89 7.84 5.11
N ARG A 49 3.34 6.67 5.56
CA ARG A 49 3.92 5.63 4.70
C ARG A 49 3.86 4.26 5.35
N THR A 50 3.98 3.23 4.54
CA THR A 50 4.14 1.85 5.04
C THR A 50 5.55 1.65 5.60
N ALA A 51 5.73 0.60 6.39
CA ALA A 51 7.04 0.00 6.64
C ALA A 51 7.56 -0.64 5.35
N TRP A 52 8.83 -1.02 5.33
CA TRP A 52 9.37 -1.91 4.31
C TRP A 52 8.63 -3.23 4.34
N HIS A 53 8.29 -3.77 3.19
CA HIS A 53 7.59 -5.06 3.08
C HIS A 53 7.76 -5.68 1.71
N SER A 54 7.32 -6.93 1.60
CA SER A 54 7.30 -7.66 0.33
C SER A 54 6.06 -8.54 0.24
N HIS A 55 5.75 -8.96 -0.97
CA HIS A 55 4.61 -9.84 -1.26
C HIS A 55 5.09 -11.07 -2.03
N PRO A 56 4.66 -12.29 -1.65
CA PRO A 56 5.15 -13.50 -2.30
C PRO A 56 4.80 -13.62 -3.77
N LEU A 57 3.68 -13.01 -4.20
CA LEU A 57 3.22 -13.05 -5.60
C LEU A 57 3.19 -11.65 -6.24
N GLY A 58 3.88 -10.68 -5.62
CA GLY A 58 3.90 -9.31 -6.12
C GLY A 58 2.70 -8.51 -5.68
N GLN A 59 2.68 -7.23 -6.06
CA GLN A 59 1.61 -6.29 -5.75
C GLN A 59 1.42 -5.31 -6.89
N THR A 60 0.16 -5.00 -7.17
CA THR A 60 -0.21 -3.87 -8.04
C THR A 60 -0.75 -2.76 -7.16
N LEU A 61 -0.25 -1.54 -7.38
CA LEU A 61 -0.83 -0.33 -6.80
C LEU A 61 -1.46 0.48 -7.94
N HIS A 62 -2.64 1.02 -7.69
CA HIS A 62 -3.30 1.94 -8.62
C HIS A 62 -3.71 3.19 -7.87
N VAL A 63 -3.12 4.33 -8.20
CA VAL A 63 -3.37 5.59 -7.49
C VAL A 63 -4.71 6.18 -7.93
N THR A 64 -5.54 6.55 -6.96
CA THR A 64 -6.86 7.11 -7.20
C THR A 64 -6.96 8.59 -6.87
N SER A 65 -6.13 9.09 -5.92
CA SER A 65 -6.11 10.53 -5.59
C SER A 65 -4.80 10.93 -4.93
N GLY A 66 -4.49 12.22 -4.98
CA GLY A 66 -3.37 12.81 -4.28
C GLY A 66 -2.02 12.64 -4.97
N VAL A 67 -0.94 12.76 -4.20
CA VAL A 67 0.43 12.60 -4.68
C VAL A 67 1.18 11.71 -3.72
N GLY A 68 1.71 10.61 -4.21
CA GLY A 68 2.40 9.63 -3.41
C GLY A 68 3.81 9.31 -3.90
N LEU A 69 4.41 8.39 -3.16
CA LEU A 69 5.77 7.90 -3.39
C LEU A 69 5.78 6.37 -3.32
N VAL A 70 6.66 5.77 -4.10
CA VAL A 70 7.03 4.36 -3.97
C VAL A 70 8.54 4.27 -3.94
N GLY A 71 9.09 3.50 -2.99
CA GLY A 71 10.52 3.40 -2.78
C GLY A 71 11.04 1.96 -2.79
N LEU A 72 12.23 1.79 -3.36
CA LEU A 72 13.01 0.55 -3.33
C LEU A 72 14.28 0.77 -2.51
N ARG A 73 14.91 -0.33 -2.07
CA ARG A 73 16.18 -0.26 -1.34
C ARG A 73 17.26 0.41 -2.19
N ASN A 74 17.99 1.33 -1.57
CA ASN A 74 19.13 2.03 -2.17
C ASN A 74 18.78 2.85 -3.42
N GLU A 75 17.50 3.22 -3.59
CA GLU A 75 17.04 4.04 -4.70
C GLU A 75 16.26 5.25 -4.19
N LYS A 76 16.29 6.32 -4.98
CA LYS A 76 15.47 7.50 -4.72
C LYS A 76 13.99 7.15 -4.94
N PRO A 77 13.08 7.49 -4.02
CA PRO A 77 11.66 7.25 -4.23
C PRO A 77 11.13 7.95 -5.47
N GLN A 78 10.18 7.32 -6.13
CA GLN A 78 9.53 7.84 -7.31
C GLN A 78 8.14 8.37 -6.98
N PHE A 79 7.77 9.48 -7.61
CA PHE A 79 6.42 10.04 -7.50
C PHE A 79 5.41 9.17 -8.24
N ILE A 80 4.25 9.00 -7.64
CA ILE A 80 3.09 8.35 -8.25
C ILE A 80 1.87 9.26 -8.10
N ARG A 81 1.03 9.31 -9.15
CA ARG A 81 -0.11 10.22 -9.24
C ARG A 81 -1.36 9.48 -9.75
N PRO A 82 -2.55 10.09 -9.62
CA PRO A 82 -3.80 9.45 -10.03
C PRO A 82 -3.72 8.92 -11.47
N GLY A 83 -4.13 7.66 -11.62
CA GLY A 83 -4.05 6.94 -12.89
C GLY A 83 -2.77 6.14 -13.09
N ASP A 84 -1.73 6.40 -12.29
CA ASP A 84 -0.52 5.58 -12.34
C ASP A 84 -0.77 4.20 -11.74
N SER A 85 -0.19 3.18 -12.38
CA SER A 85 -0.16 1.82 -11.85
C SER A 85 1.29 1.39 -11.65
N VAL A 86 1.55 0.79 -10.49
CA VAL A 86 2.88 0.29 -10.13
C VAL A 86 2.82 -1.23 -10.02
N TRP A 87 3.71 -1.92 -10.72
CA TRP A 87 3.90 -3.35 -10.51
C TRP A 87 5.15 -3.59 -9.70
N ILE A 88 4.97 -4.24 -8.56
CA ILE A 88 6.05 -4.64 -7.67
C ILE A 88 6.21 -6.15 -7.76
N PRO A 89 7.35 -6.64 -8.28
CA PRO A 89 7.56 -8.08 -8.45
C PRO A 89 7.52 -8.88 -7.15
N PRO A 90 7.30 -10.20 -7.23
CA PRO A 90 7.37 -11.06 -6.05
C PRO A 90 8.64 -10.87 -5.23
N ASN A 91 8.48 -10.79 -3.92
CA ASN A 91 9.56 -10.72 -2.91
C ASN A 91 10.43 -9.45 -2.97
N GLN A 92 10.07 -8.46 -3.79
CA GLN A 92 10.79 -7.20 -3.80
C GLN A 92 10.44 -6.34 -2.59
N GLU A 93 11.44 -5.98 -1.80
CA GLU A 93 11.27 -5.09 -0.66
C GLU A 93 11.02 -3.67 -1.14
N HIS A 94 9.95 -3.08 -0.63
CA HIS A 94 9.49 -1.75 -1.04
C HIS A 94 8.67 -1.10 0.06
N TRP A 95 8.38 0.17 -0.15
CA TRP A 95 7.41 0.92 0.65
C TRP A 95 6.64 1.88 -0.26
N HIS A 96 5.50 2.34 0.20
CA HIS A 96 4.71 3.37 -0.46
C HIS A 96 4.00 4.24 0.56
N GLY A 97 3.66 5.46 0.14
CA GLY A 97 2.99 6.41 1.02
C GLY A 97 2.73 7.74 0.34
N ALA A 98 2.29 8.71 1.13
CA ALA A 98 2.06 10.07 0.68
C ALA A 98 3.35 10.88 0.66
N THR A 99 3.36 11.99 -0.08
CA THR A 99 4.42 12.99 0.09
C THR A 99 4.25 13.70 1.43
N ALA A 100 5.26 14.46 1.84
CA ALA A 100 5.19 15.22 3.10
C ALA A 100 4.11 16.31 3.09
N LYS A 101 3.71 16.76 1.90
CA LYS A 101 2.78 17.90 1.73
C LYS A 101 1.38 17.51 1.30
N ASN A 102 1.21 16.34 0.69
CA ASN A 102 -0.06 15.93 0.09
C ASN A 102 -0.47 14.55 0.60
N SER A 103 -1.77 14.34 0.77
CA SER A 103 -2.32 13.02 0.98
C SER A 103 -2.29 12.21 -0.33
N MET A 104 -2.40 10.89 -0.21
CA MET A 104 -2.48 10.00 -1.36
C MET A 104 -3.37 8.81 -1.03
N THR A 105 -4.18 8.41 -2.00
CA THR A 105 -4.99 7.19 -1.91
C THR A 105 -4.67 6.28 -3.09
N HIS A 106 -4.47 5.00 -2.82
CA HIS A 106 -4.33 3.99 -3.85
C HIS A 106 -5.15 2.75 -3.53
N ILE A 107 -5.42 1.96 -4.56
CA ILE A 107 -5.90 0.60 -4.42
C ILE A 107 -4.67 -0.30 -4.45
N ALA A 108 -4.55 -1.21 -3.47
CA ALA A 108 -3.52 -2.23 -3.42
C ALA A 108 -4.15 -3.58 -3.74
N ILE A 109 -3.55 -4.31 -4.68
CA ILE A 109 -4.04 -5.61 -5.15
C ILE A 109 -2.89 -6.61 -5.07
N GLN A 110 -3.10 -7.71 -4.34
CA GLN A 110 -2.11 -8.78 -4.22
C GLN A 110 -2.81 -10.12 -4.07
N GLU A 111 -2.05 -11.18 -4.27
CA GLU A 111 -2.51 -12.55 -4.09
C GLU A 111 -1.82 -13.20 -2.90
N ALA A 112 -2.54 -14.08 -2.21
CA ALA A 112 -1.97 -14.88 -1.14
C ALA A 112 -1.33 -16.16 -1.71
N LEU A 113 -0.21 -16.58 -1.14
CA LEU A 113 0.43 -17.85 -1.40
C LEU A 113 0.43 -18.64 -0.10
N ASN A 114 -0.26 -19.80 -0.08
CA ASN A 114 -0.42 -20.61 1.12
C ASN A 114 -0.96 -19.80 2.32
N GLY A 115 -1.91 -18.93 2.05
CA GLY A 115 -2.55 -18.09 3.07
C GLY A 115 -1.77 -16.84 3.48
N LYS A 116 -0.55 -16.65 2.98
CA LYS A 116 0.29 -15.50 3.29
C LYS A 116 0.36 -14.55 2.10
N HIS A 117 0.13 -13.26 2.34
CA HIS A 117 0.14 -12.26 1.26
C HIS A 117 1.19 -11.15 1.46
N ILE A 118 1.83 -11.07 2.62
CA ILE A 118 2.76 -9.99 2.96
C ILE A 118 3.79 -10.43 3.99
N THR A 119 5.01 -9.90 3.86
CA THR A 119 6.05 -10.00 4.88
C THR A 119 6.44 -8.58 5.29
N TRP A 120 6.17 -8.22 6.54
CA TRP A 120 6.51 -6.92 7.10
C TRP A 120 7.95 -6.90 7.62
N LEU A 121 8.64 -5.78 7.36
CA LEU A 121 10.00 -5.52 7.79
C LEU A 121 10.03 -4.24 8.64
N GLU A 122 11.17 -3.59 8.73
CA GLU A 122 11.33 -2.40 9.57
C GLU A 122 10.64 -1.16 8.97
N HIS A 123 10.37 -0.18 9.83
CA HIS A 123 9.86 1.11 9.38
C HIS A 123 10.85 1.84 8.47
N VAL A 124 10.32 2.64 7.56
CA VAL A 124 11.13 3.51 6.71
C VAL A 124 11.56 4.73 7.53
N LEU A 125 12.88 4.89 7.68
CA LEU A 125 13.44 6.02 8.42
C LEU A 125 13.20 7.33 7.66
N ASP A 126 13.13 8.45 8.38
CA ASP A 126 12.94 9.76 7.78
C ASP A 126 14.01 10.08 6.73
N GLN A 127 15.27 9.71 6.98
CA GLN A 127 16.35 9.93 6.03
C GLN A 127 16.12 9.21 4.69
N ASP A 128 15.51 8.03 4.71
CA ASP A 128 15.20 7.28 3.49
C ASP A 128 13.94 7.81 2.82
N TYR A 129 12.98 8.27 3.60
CA TYR A 129 11.74 8.85 3.12
C TYR A 129 11.97 10.21 2.43
N PHE A 130 12.70 11.11 3.08
CA PHE A 130 12.90 12.48 2.59
C PHE A 130 13.95 12.61 1.48
N ILE A 131 14.60 11.54 1.07
CA ILE A 131 15.61 11.57 0.03
C ILE A 131 15.07 12.00 -1.34
N TYR A 132 13.73 12.01 -1.50
CA TYR A 132 13.09 12.47 -2.74
C TYR A 132 13.11 14.00 -2.89
N GLU A 133 13.33 14.72 -1.82
CA GLU A 133 13.37 16.20 -1.81
C GLU A 133 14.65 16.75 -2.46
#